data_1c2ecf39846e7381db50cea1097e7d74
#
_entry.id   1c2ecf39846e7381db50cea1097e7d74
#
_cell.length_a   1.000
_cell.length_b   1.000
_cell.length_c   1.000
_cell.angle_alpha   90.00
_cell.angle_beta   90.00
_cell.angle_gamma   90.00
#
_symmetry.space_group_name_H-M   'P 1'
#
loop_
_entity.id
_entity.type
_entity.pdbx_description
1 polymer ?
#
loop_
_entity_poly.entity_id
_entity_poly.type
_entity_poly.pdbx_seq_one_letter_code
_entity_poly.pdbx_strand_id
1 'polypeptide(L)'
;MISSKKFFKELRFQMEKGLPFVAYRKPVIPDSPGVIKAFLQKNPELYRTTDYLESGFVFAPFDEKEMAILIPEEFSDYLETAFNNSETSNFSKIEDPGNSENSLEKEKHIKLVQKGIDSIKNKAFKKVVLSRKEIIKIPSSTKLEPIEIFRDLTEKYPEAFAYIWYHPKVGLWLGATPETLLGLERNRFKTMSLAGTQKYEGTLDVNWGEKEKEEQQLVTDSILEYLKPISEKIEITSPYTARAGNVLHLKTDITGNLNSKFQIPGRDAEFRVLTPEKLISAIHPTPAVCGLPKGAAKKFILENENYNREFYSGFLGELNLKKTLQRSGNRKNRENQAYVSITKTSALFVNLRCMKLEDNKAVLFVGGGITKDSNPMAEWEETSNKAQTMKRVLFK
;
A
#
# COMPACT_ATOMS: atom_id res chain seq x y z
N MET A 1 21.65 -13.06 2.20
CA MET A 1 21.74 -11.58 2.32
C MET A 1 23.06 -11.08 1.78
N ILE A 2 23.05 -9.93 1.11
CA ILE A 2 24.26 -9.24 0.62
C ILE A 2 24.47 -7.94 1.44
N SER A 3 25.63 -7.28 1.30
CA SER A 3 25.87 -6.00 1.99
C SER A 3 24.95 -4.90 1.43
N SER A 4 24.54 -3.94 2.28
CA SER A 4 23.71 -2.79 1.90
C SER A 4 24.30 -2.04 0.70
N LYS A 5 25.60 -1.75 0.72
CA LYS A 5 26.32 -1.08 -0.39
C LYS A 5 26.16 -1.83 -1.72
N LYS A 6 26.29 -3.17 -1.70
CA LYS A 6 26.13 -3.99 -2.91
C LYS A 6 24.67 -3.98 -3.36
N PHE A 7 23.71 -4.11 -2.44
CA PHE A 7 22.28 -4.10 -2.73
C PHE A 7 21.86 -2.83 -3.48
N PHE A 8 22.16 -1.65 -2.95
CA PHE A 8 21.81 -0.38 -3.59
C PHE A 8 22.57 -0.14 -4.89
N LYS A 9 23.79 -0.68 -5.06
CA LYS A 9 24.52 -0.66 -6.33
C LYS A 9 23.80 -1.45 -7.40
N GLU A 10 23.30 -2.66 -7.07
CA GLU A 10 22.55 -3.49 -8.01
C GLU A 10 21.23 -2.82 -8.45
N LEU A 11 20.53 -2.11 -7.54
CA LEU A 11 19.33 -1.35 -7.89
C LEU A 11 19.63 -0.22 -8.89
N ARG A 12 20.71 0.54 -8.66
CA ARG A 12 21.12 1.60 -9.61
C ARG A 12 21.45 1.02 -10.98
N PHE A 13 22.21 -0.06 -11.01
CA PHE A 13 22.58 -0.73 -12.24
C PHE A 13 21.38 -1.28 -13.00
N GLN A 14 20.38 -1.82 -12.30
CA GLN A 14 19.13 -2.29 -12.89
C GLN A 14 18.35 -1.14 -13.54
N MET A 15 18.28 0.00 -12.85
CA MET A 15 17.62 1.19 -13.35
C MET A 15 18.35 1.81 -14.55
N GLU A 16 19.68 1.87 -14.52
CA GLU A 16 20.52 2.34 -15.64
C GLU A 16 20.35 1.50 -16.89
N LYS A 17 20.13 0.19 -16.74
CA LYS A 17 19.82 -0.72 -17.83
C LYS A 17 18.39 -0.57 -18.38
N GLY A 18 17.54 0.22 -17.76
CA GLY A 18 16.12 0.31 -18.11
C GLY A 18 15.34 -0.98 -17.88
N LEU A 19 15.77 -1.84 -16.95
CA LEU A 19 15.11 -3.09 -16.62
C LEU A 19 14.19 -2.94 -15.42
N PRO A 20 13.02 -3.63 -15.42
CA PRO A 20 12.06 -3.55 -14.33
C PRO A 20 12.63 -4.07 -13.01
N PHE A 21 12.24 -3.43 -11.91
CA PHE A 21 12.56 -3.91 -10.57
C PHE A 21 11.58 -3.37 -9.53
N VAL A 22 11.56 -4.03 -8.40
CA VAL A 22 10.99 -3.52 -7.17
C VAL A 22 11.96 -3.75 -6.03
N ALA A 23 12.11 -2.74 -5.16
CA ALA A 23 12.73 -2.92 -3.86
C ALA A 23 11.78 -2.40 -2.79
N TYR A 24 11.72 -3.11 -1.66
CA TYR A 24 10.76 -2.79 -0.60
C TYR A 24 11.22 -3.25 0.76
N ARG A 25 10.67 -2.61 1.79
CA ARG A 25 10.79 -3.02 3.18
C ARG A 25 9.40 -3.11 3.80
N LYS A 26 9.09 -4.27 4.41
CA LYS A 26 7.88 -4.44 5.21
C LYS A 26 7.97 -3.64 6.52
N PRO A 27 6.84 -3.29 7.15
CA PRO A 27 6.85 -2.67 8.47
C PRO A 27 7.76 -3.44 9.44
N VAL A 28 8.63 -2.70 10.14
CA VAL A 28 9.53 -3.29 11.14
C VAL A 28 8.71 -3.65 12.38
N ILE A 29 8.85 -4.89 12.82
CA ILE A 29 8.28 -5.35 14.10
C ILE A 29 9.30 -5.01 15.20
N PRO A 30 8.88 -4.54 16.37
CA PRO A 30 9.79 -4.35 17.49
C PRO A 30 10.66 -5.59 17.73
N ASP A 31 11.93 -5.40 18.02
CA ASP A 31 12.92 -6.44 18.29
C ASP A 31 13.29 -7.37 17.10
N SER A 32 12.86 -7.03 15.88
CA SER A 32 13.27 -7.74 14.68
C SER A 32 14.06 -6.82 13.74
N PRO A 33 15.24 -7.24 13.27
CA PRO A 33 15.97 -6.45 12.27
C PRO A 33 15.13 -6.38 11.00
N GLY A 34 14.92 -5.17 10.50
CA GLY A 34 14.26 -4.96 9.21
C GLY A 34 15.08 -5.57 8.08
N VAL A 35 14.40 -6.03 7.04
CA VAL A 35 15.02 -6.56 5.82
C VAL A 35 14.49 -5.80 4.62
N ILE A 36 15.38 -5.29 3.79
CA ILE A 36 15.05 -4.74 2.48
C ILE A 36 15.22 -5.87 1.46
N LYS A 37 14.20 -6.03 0.62
CA LYS A 37 14.12 -7.06 -0.40
C LYS A 37 14.00 -6.44 -1.78
N ALA A 38 14.45 -7.15 -2.82
CA ALA A 38 14.24 -6.72 -4.19
C ALA A 38 14.02 -7.90 -5.14
N PHE A 39 13.23 -7.65 -6.18
CA PHE A 39 13.13 -8.47 -7.39
C PHE A 39 13.67 -7.65 -8.56
N LEU A 40 14.71 -8.15 -9.22
CA LEU A 40 15.34 -7.55 -10.38
C LEU A 40 14.98 -8.38 -11.61
N GLN A 41 14.01 -7.92 -12.40
CA GLN A 41 13.54 -8.64 -13.58
C GLN A 41 14.63 -8.64 -14.67
N LYS A 42 14.88 -9.80 -15.27
CA LYS A 42 15.99 -10.04 -16.22
C LYS A 42 15.72 -9.52 -17.63
N ASN A 43 14.48 -9.22 -17.95
CA ASN A 43 14.06 -8.76 -19.27
C ASN A 43 13.09 -7.56 -19.15
N PRO A 44 12.89 -6.75 -20.21
CA PRO A 44 12.02 -5.58 -20.18
C PRO A 44 10.54 -5.89 -20.44
N GLU A 45 10.12 -7.15 -20.40
CA GLU A 45 8.76 -7.56 -20.70
C GLU A 45 7.78 -7.09 -19.62
N LEU A 46 6.59 -6.67 -20.05
CA LEU A 46 5.52 -6.27 -19.16
C LEU A 46 4.58 -7.45 -18.89
N TYR A 47 4.77 -8.09 -17.75
CA TYR A 47 3.89 -9.17 -17.30
C TYR A 47 2.67 -8.61 -16.59
N ARG A 48 1.53 -9.25 -16.82
CA ARG A 48 0.24 -8.90 -16.23
C ARG A 48 -0.41 -10.11 -15.60
N THR A 49 -1.23 -9.87 -14.57
CA THR A 49 -2.03 -10.91 -13.92
C THR A 49 -3.47 -10.44 -13.76
N THR A 50 -4.41 -11.37 -13.82
CA THR A 50 -5.85 -11.14 -13.59
C THR A 50 -6.40 -12.06 -12.51
N ASP A 51 -5.87 -13.25 -12.37
CA ASP A 51 -6.31 -14.28 -11.43
C ASP A 51 -5.42 -14.39 -10.19
N TYR A 52 -4.26 -13.70 -10.18
CA TYR A 52 -3.29 -13.67 -9.10
C TYR A 52 -2.77 -15.06 -8.68
N LEU A 53 -2.64 -15.98 -9.63
CA LEU A 53 -2.13 -17.33 -9.38
C LEU A 53 -0.61 -17.43 -9.46
N GLU A 54 0.04 -16.50 -10.13
CA GLU A 54 1.48 -16.44 -10.32
C GLU A 54 2.20 -16.10 -9.00
N SER A 55 3.51 -16.27 -9.02
CA SER A 55 4.41 -15.91 -7.91
C SER A 55 5.30 -14.73 -8.29
N GLY A 56 5.41 -13.75 -7.39
CA GLY A 56 6.23 -12.57 -7.63
C GLY A 56 5.81 -11.35 -6.81
N PHE A 57 6.02 -10.18 -7.38
CA PHE A 57 5.58 -8.92 -6.80
C PHE A 57 4.53 -8.27 -7.71
N VAL A 58 3.32 -8.08 -7.17
CA VAL A 58 2.19 -7.48 -7.90
C VAL A 58 2.09 -5.99 -7.62
N PHE A 59 1.70 -5.23 -8.64
CA PHE A 59 1.30 -3.82 -8.55
C PHE A 59 -0.01 -3.62 -9.32
N ALA A 60 -1.09 -3.43 -8.59
CA ALA A 60 -2.44 -3.38 -9.12
C ALA A 60 -3.01 -1.96 -9.11
N PRO A 61 -3.71 -1.54 -10.16
CA PRO A 61 -4.35 -0.23 -10.25
C PRO A 61 -5.59 -0.13 -9.35
N PHE A 62 -6.08 1.10 -9.17
CA PHE A 62 -7.34 1.37 -8.46
C PHE A 62 -8.55 0.81 -9.21
N ASP A 63 -8.56 0.99 -10.52
CA ASP A 63 -9.67 0.45 -11.35
C ASP A 63 -9.39 -0.98 -11.75
N GLU A 64 -10.21 -1.91 -11.24
CA GLU A 64 -10.15 -3.35 -11.53
C GLU A 64 -10.32 -3.69 -13.02
N LYS A 65 -10.78 -2.74 -13.85
CA LYS A 65 -10.84 -2.91 -15.30
C LYS A 65 -9.45 -2.88 -15.95
N GLU A 66 -8.48 -2.28 -15.27
CA GLU A 66 -7.09 -2.27 -15.69
C GLU A 66 -6.35 -3.47 -15.08
N MET A 67 -5.50 -4.12 -15.87
CA MET A 67 -4.78 -5.32 -15.41
C MET A 67 -3.66 -4.95 -14.45
N ALA A 68 -3.52 -5.74 -13.39
CA ALA A 68 -2.39 -5.64 -12.48
C ALA A 68 -1.08 -6.07 -13.17
N ILE A 69 0.01 -5.41 -12.80
CA ILE A 69 1.36 -5.69 -13.31
C ILE A 69 2.07 -6.62 -12.32
N LEU A 70 2.80 -7.57 -12.86
CA LEU A 70 3.59 -8.52 -12.09
C LEU A 70 5.07 -8.35 -12.42
N ILE A 71 5.93 -8.36 -11.41
CA ILE A 71 7.35 -8.68 -11.54
C ILE A 71 7.49 -10.14 -11.10
N PRO A 72 7.60 -11.10 -12.07
CA PRO A 72 7.55 -12.52 -11.77
C PRO A 72 8.79 -13.00 -11.00
N GLU A 73 8.59 -13.87 -10.00
CA GLU A 73 9.69 -14.53 -9.28
C GLU A 73 10.59 -15.33 -10.24
N GLU A 74 10.00 -16.05 -11.18
CA GLU A 74 10.70 -16.91 -12.14
C GLU A 74 11.70 -16.14 -13.05
N PHE A 75 11.34 -14.92 -13.45
CA PHE A 75 12.16 -14.10 -14.35
C PHE A 75 12.95 -13.02 -13.63
N SER A 76 13.11 -13.12 -12.31
CA SER A 76 13.79 -12.13 -11.48
C SER A 76 14.90 -12.73 -10.65
N ASP A 77 15.95 -11.94 -10.42
CA ASP A 77 16.91 -12.22 -9.37
C ASP A 77 16.37 -11.63 -8.04
N TYR A 78 16.38 -12.46 -7.00
CA TYR A 78 15.94 -12.04 -5.67
C TYR A 78 17.15 -11.63 -4.84
N LEU A 79 17.08 -10.43 -4.27
CA LEU A 79 18.11 -9.89 -3.38
C LEU A 79 17.50 -9.50 -2.03
N GLU A 80 18.31 -9.62 -0.99
CA GLU A 80 17.95 -9.11 0.33
C GLU A 80 19.17 -8.59 1.09
N THR A 81 18.94 -7.54 1.90
CA THR A 81 19.94 -6.96 2.78
C THR A 81 19.33 -6.60 4.13
N ALA A 82 20.14 -6.63 5.19
CA ALA A 82 19.71 -6.11 6.49
C ALA A 82 19.47 -4.60 6.41
N PHE A 83 18.42 -4.15 7.07
CA PHE A 83 18.15 -2.73 7.23
C PHE A 83 18.96 -2.20 8.42
N ASN A 84 19.94 -1.32 8.15
CA ASN A 84 20.76 -0.65 9.15
C ASN A 84 20.47 0.85 9.11
N ASN A 85 20.03 1.42 10.23
CA ASN A 85 19.73 2.85 10.39
C ASN A 85 20.97 3.78 10.36
N SER A 86 22.19 3.25 10.14
CA SER A 86 23.45 3.96 10.46
C SER A 86 24.10 4.73 9.30
N GLU A 87 23.56 4.67 8.10
CA GLU A 87 24.15 5.38 6.95
C GLU A 87 23.23 6.50 6.49
N THR A 88 23.47 7.72 6.95
CA THR A 88 22.75 8.91 6.45
C THR A 88 22.99 9.11 4.95
N SER A 89 21.93 9.15 4.19
CA SER A 89 21.97 9.44 2.76
C SER A 89 22.16 10.95 2.55
N ASN A 90 23.34 11.34 2.07
CA ASN A 90 23.59 12.71 1.61
C ASN A 90 23.33 12.78 0.09
N PHE A 91 22.13 13.09 -0.32
CA PHE A 91 21.81 13.36 -1.72
C PHE A 91 21.19 14.76 -1.88
N SER A 92 21.24 15.30 -3.11
CA SER A 92 20.67 16.61 -3.42
C SER A 92 19.15 16.55 -3.35
N LYS A 93 18.56 17.22 -2.36
CA LYS A 93 17.13 17.44 -2.23
C LYS A 93 16.74 18.76 -2.88
N ILE A 94 15.46 18.85 -3.27
CA ILE A 94 14.89 20.09 -3.80
C ILE A 94 14.77 21.10 -2.67
N GLU A 95 15.04 22.37 -2.94
CA GLU A 95 14.67 23.43 -1.99
C GLU A 95 13.15 23.53 -1.89
N ASP A 96 12.63 23.60 -0.68
CA ASP A 96 11.18 23.73 -0.48
C ASP A 96 10.73 25.06 -1.10
N PRO A 97 9.88 25.06 -2.14
CA PRO A 97 9.40 26.28 -2.79
C PRO A 97 8.51 27.14 -1.87
N GLY A 98 8.37 26.70 -0.60
CA GLY A 98 7.41 27.30 0.32
C GLY A 98 5.96 26.97 -0.02
N ASN A 99 5.04 27.51 0.74
CA ASN A 99 3.60 27.33 0.53
C ASN A 99 3.06 28.19 -0.64
N SER A 100 3.52 27.94 -1.88
CA SER A 100 2.75 28.40 -3.03
C SER A 100 1.51 27.50 -3.18
N GLU A 101 0.47 27.76 -2.36
CA GLU A 101 -0.80 27.07 -2.55
C GLU A 101 -1.27 27.34 -3.97
N ASN A 102 -1.44 26.27 -4.74
CA ASN A 102 -2.11 26.36 -6.03
C ASN A 102 -3.60 26.62 -5.76
N SER A 103 -3.99 27.89 -5.69
CA SER A 103 -5.34 28.32 -5.36
C SER A 103 -6.40 27.68 -6.25
N LEU A 104 -6.09 27.45 -7.52
CA LEU A 104 -6.99 26.80 -8.47
C LEU A 104 -7.24 25.31 -8.13
N GLU A 105 -6.20 24.58 -7.78
CA GLU A 105 -6.35 23.16 -7.38
C GLU A 105 -7.08 23.04 -6.04
N LYS A 106 -6.85 23.98 -5.13
CA LYS A 106 -7.59 24.07 -3.87
C LYS A 106 -9.07 24.26 -4.10
N GLU A 107 -9.44 25.23 -4.93
CA GLU A 107 -10.86 25.49 -5.26
C GLU A 107 -11.53 24.30 -5.95
N LYS A 108 -10.85 23.63 -6.87
CA LYS A 108 -11.35 22.43 -7.56
C LYS A 108 -11.62 21.31 -6.55
N HIS A 109 -10.68 21.07 -5.63
CA HIS A 109 -10.82 20.02 -4.63
C HIS A 109 -11.97 20.34 -3.65
N ILE A 110 -12.07 21.59 -3.18
CA ILE A 110 -13.18 22.04 -2.30
C ILE A 110 -14.53 21.82 -2.98
N LYS A 111 -14.67 22.17 -4.27
CA LYS A 111 -15.89 21.94 -5.03
C LYS A 111 -16.21 20.46 -5.19
N LEU A 112 -15.20 19.62 -5.42
CA LEU A 112 -15.35 18.18 -5.53
C LEU A 112 -15.82 17.57 -4.19
N VAL A 113 -15.21 17.98 -3.08
CA VAL A 113 -15.62 17.57 -1.73
C VAL A 113 -17.06 17.97 -1.44
N GLN A 114 -17.44 19.22 -1.76
CA GLN A 114 -18.83 19.70 -1.58
C GLN A 114 -19.81 18.84 -2.37
N LYS A 115 -19.50 18.53 -3.64
CA LYS A 115 -20.31 17.61 -4.47
C LYS A 115 -20.46 16.22 -3.84
N GLY A 116 -19.39 15.71 -3.24
CA GLY A 116 -19.42 14.45 -2.48
C GLY A 116 -20.37 14.51 -1.29
N ILE A 117 -20.28 15.58 -0.47
CA ILE A 117 -21.16 15.82 0.68
C ILE A 117 -22.63 15.88 0.25
N ASP A 118 -22.94 16.62 -0.80
CA ASP A 118 -24.29 16.77 -1.32
C ASP A 118 -24.86 15.43 -1.82
N SER A 119 -24.04 14.63 -2.48
CA SER A 119 -24.42 13.27 -2.91
C SER A 119 -24.68 12.33 -1.74
N ILE A 120 -23.91 12.45 -0.64
CA ILE A 120 -24.14 11.69 0.59
C ILE A 120 -25.46 12.12 1.26
N LYS A 121 -25.72 13.43 1.36
CA LYS A 121 -26.99 13.97 1.89
C LYS A 121 -28.19 13.50 1.06
N ASN A 122 -28.03 13.38 -0.25
CA ASN A 122 -29.01 12.84 -1.16
C ASN A 122 -29.08 11.29 -1.17
N LYS A 123 -28.38 10.61 -0.23
CA LYS A 123 -28.41 9.15 -0.03
C LYS A 123 -27.87 8.34 -1.22
N ALA A 124 -27.06 8.92 -2.11
CA ALA A 124 -26.43 8.17 -3.21
C ALA A 124 -25.40 7.15 -2.68
N PHE A 125 -24.71 7.49 -1.59
CA PHE A 125 -23.78 6.62 -0.86
C PHE A 125 -23.59 7.19 0.57
N LYS A 126 -22.96 6.39 1.47
CA LYS A 126 -22.72 6.79 2.87
C LYS A 126 -21.39 7.51 3.09
N LYS A 127 -20.39 7.13 2.28
CA LYS A 127 -19.01 7.63 2.34
C LYS A 127 -18.39 7.56 0.95
N VAL A 128 -17.54 8.53 0.62
CA VAL A 128 -16.66 8.49 -0.57
C VAL A 128 -15.27 8.98 -0.20
N VAL A 129 -14.24 8.40 -0.80
CA VAL A 129 -12.85 8.87 -0.62
C VAL A 129 -12.44 9.62 -1.86
N LEU A 130 -12.24 10.92 -1.73
CA LEU A 130 -11.87 11.80 -2.83
C LEU A 130 -10.39 12.14 -2.77
N SER A 131 -9.79 12.27 -3.94
CA SER A 131 -8.36 12.47 -4.05
C SER A 131 -7.98 13.58 -5.03
N ARG A 132 -6.73 13.98 -4.95
CA ARG A 132 -6.10 14.95 -5.84
C ARG A 132 -4.65 14.60 -6.13
N LYS A 133 -4.13 15.15 -7.22
CA LYS A 133 -2.70 15.17 -7.51
C LYS A 133 -2.08 16.47 -7.00
N GLU A 134 -0.85 16.37 -6.50
CA GLU A 134 -0.01 17.52 -6.23
C GLU A 134 1.27 17.38 -7.06
N ILE A 135 1.49 18.32 -7.96
CA ILE A 135 2.62 18.29 -8.90
C ILE A 135 3.72 19.18 -8.36
N ILE A 136 4.87 18.59 -8.09
CA ILE A 136 6.09 19.29 -7.68
C ILE A 136 7.02 19.33 -8.88
N LYS A 137 7.35 20.53 -9.36
CA LYS A 137 8.33 20.72 -10.42
C LYS A 137 9.74 20.50 -9.86
N ILE A 138 10.54 19.72 -10.58
CA ILE A 138 11.94 19.48 -10.25
C ILE A 138 12.78 20.44 -11.10
N PRO A 139 13.58 21.33 -10.48
CA PRO A 139 14.47 22.21 -11.22
C PRO A 139 15.45 21.41 -12.08
N SER A 140 15.72 21.86 -13.30
CA SER A 140 16.66 21.17 -14.21
C SER A 140 18.08 21.08 -13.66
N SER A 141 18.43 21.93 -12.69
CA SER A 141 19.70 21.89 -11.96
C SER A 141 19.76 20.78 -10.90
N THR A 142 18.62 20.16 -10.56
CA THR A 142 18.55 19.13 -9.51
C THR A 142 18.40 17.76 -10.17
N LYS A 143 19.40 16.90 -9.98
CA LYS A 143 19.29 15.50 -10.34
C LYS A 143 18.76 14.73 -9.14
N LEU A 144 17.53 14.26 -9.22
CA LEU A 144 16.98 13.36 -8.22
C LEU A 144 17.66 12.00 -8.30
N GLU A 145 17.90 11.41 -7.15
CA GLU A 145 18.44 10.05 -6.99
C GLU A 145 17.34 9.14 -6.41
N PRO A 146 16.49 8.50 -7.25
CA PRO A 146 15.32 7.76 -6.78
C PRO A 146 15.66 6.65 -5.78
N ILE A 147 16.81 6.02 -5.93
CA ILE A 147 17.28 4.97 -5.02
C ILE A 147 17.60 5.55 -3.62
N GLU A 148 18.15 6.78 -3.56
CA GLU A 148 18.39 7.45 -2.28
C GLU A 148 17.08 7.94 -1.64
N ILE A 149 16.11 8.40 -2.45
CA ILE A 149 14.77 8.74 -1.95
C ILE A 149 14.10 7.49 -1.34
N PHE A 150 14.22 6.33 -1.97
CA PHE A 150 13.72 5.07 -1.40
C PHE A 150 14.41 4.74 -0.08
N ARG A 151 15.73 4.91 0.00
CA ARG A 151 16.48 4.70 1.23
C ARG A 151 15.98 5.63 2.34
N ASP A 152 15.82 6.92 2.06
CA ASP A 152 15.28 7.91 2.99
C ASP A 152 13.85 7.56 3.45
N LEU A 153 12.99 7.02 2.56
CA LEU A 153 11.68 6.49 2.91
C LEU A 153 11.78 5.32 3.90
N THR A 154 12.70 4.39 3.69
CA THR A 154 12.87 3.24 4.59
C THR A 154 13.37 3.67 5.98
N GLU A 155 14.18 4.70 6.06
CA GLU A 155 14.72 5.22 7.32
C GLU A 155 13.68 6.04 8.09
N LYS A 156 12.94 6.92 7.41
CA LYS A 156 11.98 7.83 8.04
C LYS A 156 10.68 7.17 8.48
N TYR A 157 10.28 6.09 7.82
CA TYR A 157 8.97 5.45 8.06
C TYR A 157 9.11 3.95 8.37
N PRO A 158 9.79 3.56 9.49
CA PRO A 158 10.05 2.16 9.82
C PRO A 158 8.76 1.34 10.02
N GLU A 159 7.67 1.95 10.43
CA GLU A 159 6.35 1.33 10.61
C GLU A 159 5.54 1.16 9.33
N ALA A 160 6.01 1.71 8.21
CA ALA A 160 5.31 1.63 6.93
C ALA A 160 5.92 0.57 6.00
N PHE A 161 5.12 0.12 5.04
CA PHE A 161 5.62 -0.60 3.87
C PHE A 161 6.21 0.41 2.90
N ALA A 162 7.54 0.51 2.85
CA ALA A 162 8.25 1.43 1.97
C ALA A 162 8.72 0.71 0.71
N TYR A 163 8.58 1.35 -0.46
CA TYR A 163 8.92 0.73 -1.73
C TYR A 163 9.43 1.73 -2.77
N ILE A 164 10.21 1.22 -3.72
CA ILE A 164 10.47 1.76 -5.04
C ILE A 164 10.13 0.69 -6.07
N TRP A 165 9.35 1.04 -7.09
CA TRP A 165 8.93 0.17 -8.17
C TRP A 165 9.16 0.84 -9.51
N TYR A 166 9.80 0.18 -10.45
CA TYR A 166 10.13 0.71 -11.76
C TYR A 166 9.84 -0.30 -12.87
N HIS A 167 9.22 0.20 -13.94
CA HIS A 167 9.10 -0.49 -15.21
C HIS A 167 9.20 0.53 -16.34
N PRO A 168 10.05 0.31 -17.40
CA PRO A 168 10.27 1.30 -18.45
C PRO A 168 9.01 1.67 -19.24
N LYS A 169 8.03 0.77 -19.34
CA LYS A 169 6.74 1.00 -20.02
C LYS A 169 5.66 1.64 -19.12
N VAL A 170 5.92 1.83 -17.83
CA VAL A 170 4.92 2.29 -16.85
C VAL A 170 5.38 3.52 -16.07
N GLY A 171 6.66 3.56 -15.72
CA GLY A 171 7.27 4.65 -14.96
C GLY A 171 7.81 4.21 -13.61
N LEU A 172 8.15 5.19 -12.81
CA LEU A 172 8.82 5.03 -11.52
C LEU A 172 7.90 5.48 -10.40
N TRP A 173 7.65 4.60 -9.44
CA TRP A 173 6.79 4.83 -8.30
C TRP A 173 7.54 4.61 -6.99
N LEU A 174 7.25 5.45 -6.00
CA LEU A 174 7.77 5.34 -4.63
C LEU A 174 6.65 5.59 -3.64
N GLY A 175 6.73 4.97 -2.48
CA GLY A 175 5.75 5.19 -1.43
C GLY A 175 6.12 4.58 -0.09
N ALA A 176 5.38 5.00 0.95
CA ALA A 176 5.48 4.48 2.30
C ALA A 176 4.05 4.36 2.89
N THR A 177 3.43 3.22 2.69
CA THR A 177 2.03 3.00 3.08
C THR A 177 1.90 2.32 4.44
N PRO A 178 0.99 2.78 5.30
CA PRO A 178 0.72 2.15 6.59
C PRO A 178 -0.31 1.01 6.51
N GLU A 179 -1.02 0.87 5.38
CA GLU A 179 -2.24 0.05 5.29
C GLU A 179 -1.97 -1.30 4.64
N THR A 180 -2.15 -2.37 5.43
CA THR A 180 -2.16 -3.75 4.92
C THR A 180 -3.53 -4.05 4.31
N LEU A 181 -3.56 -4.41 3.03
CA LEU A 181 -4.76 -4.91 2.38
C LEU A 181 -5.04 -6.36 2.78
N LEU A 182 -4.04 -7.23 2.63
CA LEU A 182 -4.20 -8.67 2.85
C LEU A 182 -2.86 -9.34 3.14
N GLY A 183 -2.76 -10.02 4.27
CA GLY A 183 -1.77 -11.05 4.49
C GLY A 183 -2.43 -12.42 4.36
N LEU A 184 -1.83 -13.34 3.64
CA LEU A 184 -2.34 -14.70 3.47
C LEU A 184 -1.20 -15.71 3.64
N GLU A 185 -1.38 -16.67 4.55
CA GLU A 185 -0.50 -17.82 4.73
C GLU A 185 -1.36 -19.07 4.90
N ARG A 186 -1.29 -19.99 3.94
CA ARG A 186 -2.21 -21.14 3.84
C ARG A 186 -3.68 -20.67 3.78
N ASN A 187 -4.48 -21.02 4.78
CA ASN A 187 -5.88 -20.58 4.93
C ASN A 187 -6.05 -19.42 5.93
N ARG A 188 -4.97 -18.97 6.59
CA ARG A 188 -5.04 -17.86 7.55
C ARG A 188 -4.85 -16.54 6.85
N PHE A 189 -5.81 -15.64 7.02
CA PHE A 189 -5.70 -14.27 6.52
C PHE A 189 -5.54 -13.26 7.66
N LYS A 190 -4.93 -12.13 7.29
CA LYS A 190 -4.84 -10.94 8.12
C LYS A 190 -5.13 -9.72 7.25
N THR A 191 -5.98 -8.84 7.73
CA THR A 191 -6.24 -7.51 7.18
C THR A 191 -6.44 -6.51 8.30
N MET A 192 -6.76 -5.27 7.99
CA MET A 192 -7.05 -4.23 8.98
C MET A 192 -8.09 -3.25 8.44
N SER A 193 -8.82 -2.61 9.33
CA SER A 193 -9.48 -1.34 9.06
C SER A 193 -8.64 -0.19 9.60
N LEU A 194 -8.43 0.84 8.81
CA LEU A 194 -7.66 2.03 9.14
C LEU A 194 -8.42 3.26 8.65
N ALA A 195 -9.01 4.02 9.57
CA ALA A 195 -9.78 5.21 9.23
C ALA A 195 -9.77 6.21 10.41
N GLY A 196 -10.32 7.41 10.18
CA GLY A 196 -10.12 8.51 11.10
C GLY A 196 -8.70 9.05 11.02
N THR A 197 -8.53 10.36 11.09
CA THR A 197 -7.21 10.99 10.96
C THR A 197 -7.08 12.13 11.95
N GLN A 198 -5.99 12.16 12.72
CA GLN A 198 -5.57 13.31 13.52
C GLN A 198 -4.09 13.58 13.28
N LYS A 199 -3.66 14.83 13.52
CA LYS A 199 -2.24 15.18 13.45
C LYS A 199 -1.50 14.56 14.63
N TYR A 200 -0.30 14.02 14.37
CA TYR A 200 0.57 13.54 15.43
C TYR A 200 1.30 14.71 16.11
N GLU A 201 1.09 14.87 17.40
CA GLU A 201 1.68 15.95 18.24
C GLU A 201 2.58 15.40 19.37
N GLY A 202 3.25 14.26 19.11
CA GLY A 202 4.25 13.70 20.03
C GLY A 202 3.71 12.57 20.93
N THR A 203 2.40 12.34 20.99
CA THR A 203 1.78 11.25 21.77
C THR A 203 0.82 10.41 20.97
N LEU A 204 0.65 9.13 21.35
CA LEU A 204 -0.39 8.25 20.84
C LEU A 204 -1.66 8.29 21.70
N ASP A 205 -1.57 8.84 22.89
CA ASP A 205 -2.71 9.02 23.80
C ASP A 205 -3.47 10.28 23.39
N VAL A 206 -4.50 10.06 22.56
CA VAL A 206 -5.34 11.11 22.00
C VAL A 206 -6.82 10.76 22.14
N ASN A 207 -7.65 11.81 22.28
CA ASN A 207 -9.09 11.63 22.28
C ASN A 207 -9.63 11.66 20.84
N TRP A 208 -10.34 10.60 20.46
CA TRP A 208 -11.02 10.50 19.18
C TRP A 208 -12.45 11.01 19.28
N GLY A 209 -12.85 11.86 18.33
CA GLY A 209 -14.22 12.32 18.21
C GLY A 209 -15.17 11.22 17.73
N GLU A 210 -16.48 11.44 17.88
CA GLU A 210 -17.49 10.47 17.43
C GLU A 210 -17.45 10.29 15.90
N LYS A 211 -17.17 11.35 15.14
CA LYS A 211 -17.02 11.28 13.67
C LYS A 211 -15.96 10.26 13.26
N GLU A 212 -14.77 10.31 13.86
CA GLU A 212 -13.66 9.41 13.54
C GLU A 212 -13.95 7.97 13.96
N LYS A 213 -14.63 7.77 15.09
CA LYS A 213 -15.05 6.45 15.56
C LYS A 213 -16.12 5.84 14.64
N GLU A 214 -17.12 6.62 14.25
CA GLU A 214 -18.15 6.19 13.30
C GLU A 214 -17.54 5.84 11.94
N GLU A 215 -16.62 6.67 11.44
CA GLU A 215 -15.92 6.41 10.19
C GLU A 215 -15.15 5.08 10.24
N GLN A 216 -14.40 4.84 11.32
CA GLN A 216 -13.63 3.63 11.50
C GLN A 216 -14.52 2.39 11.65
N GLN A 217 -15.65 2.51 12.39
CA GLN A 217 -16.60 1.42 12.55
C GLN A 217 -17.27 1.05 11.22
N LEU A 218 -17.66 2.03 10.40
CA LEU A 218 -18.21 1.78 9.06
C LEU A 218 -17.24 0.99 8.17
N VAL A 219 -15.94 1.30 8.23
CA VAL A 219 -14.92 0.56 7.48
C VAL A 219 -14.79 -0.86 8.01
N THR A 220 -14.74 -1.05 9.32
CA THR A 220 -14.64 -2.36 9.96
C THR A 220 -15.83 -3.25 9.59
N ASP A 221 -17.04 -2.75 9.76
CA ASP A 221 -18.27 -3.49 9.49
C ASP A 221 -18.36 -3.92 8.03
N SER A 222 -17.97 -3.04 7.10
CA SER A 222 -17.96 -3.37 5.69
C SER A 222 -16.93 -4.45 5.34
N ILE A 223 -15.73 -4.41 5.90
CA ILE A 223 -14.73 -5.46 5.70
C ILE A 223 -15.23 -6.80 6.25
N LEU A 224 -15.85 -6.79 7.44
CA LEU A 224 -16.44 -7.98 8.04
C LEU A 224 -17.60 -8.56 7.20
N GLU A 225 -18.43 -7.70 6.62
CA GLU A 225 -19.52 -8.12 5.74
C GLU A 225 -19.01 -8.92 4.53
N TYR A 226 -17.89 -8.49 3.93
CA TYR A 226 -17.27 -9.22 2.81
C TYR A 226 -16.54 -10.50 3.25
N LEU A 227 -15.94 -10.51 4.44
CA LEU A 227 -15.16 -11.65 4.91
C LEU A 227 -16.00 -12.76 5.57
N LYS A 228 -17.11 -12.44 6.23
CA LYS A 228 -17.97 -13.41 6.93
C LYS A 228 -18.40 -14.59 6.04
N PRO A 229 -18.85 -14.41 4.77
CA PRO A 229 -19.30 -15.52 3.93
C PRO A 229 -18.19 -16.52 3.57
N ILE A 230 -16.95 -16.08 3.60
CA ILE A 230 -15.79 -16.86 3.13
C ILE A 230 -14.88 -17.37 4.26
N SER A 231 -15.23 -17.05 5.52
CA SER A 231 -14.44 -17.36 6.70
C SER A 231 -15.13 -18.32 7.65
N GLU A 232 -14.37 -19.23 8.26
CA GLU A 232 -14.86 -20.08 9.35
C GLU A 232 -14.85 -19.34 10.70
N LYS A 233 -13.80 -18.57 10.91
CA LYS A 233 -13.57 -17.82 12.15
C LYS A 233 -12.95 -16.48 11.81
N ILE A 234 -13.45 -15.42 12.47
CA ILE A 234 -12.87 -14.07 12.39
C ILE A 234 -12.66 -13.57 13.82
N GLU A 235 -11.49 -13.02 14.07
CA GLU A 235 -11.10 -12.37 15.32
C GLU A 235 -10.75 -10.91 15.01
N ILE A 236 -11.22 -9.99 15.84
CA ILE A 236 -10.96 -8.56 15.70
C ILE A 236 -10.41 -8.00 17.02
N THR A 237 -9.50 -7.06 16.93
CA THR A 237 -9.07 -6.29 18.12
C THR A 237 -10.05 -5.15 18.41
N SER A 238 -10.04 -4.64 19.63
CA SER A 238 -10.61 -3.31 19.88
C SER A 238 -9.86 -2.27 19.05
N PRO A 239 -10.54 -1.17 18.62
CA PRO A 239 -9.86 -0.08 17.94
C PRO A 239 -8.77 0.54 18.83
N TYR A 240 -7.63 0.86 18.21
CA TYR A 240 -6.52 1.52 18.90
C TYR A 240 -5.85 2.56 17.99
N THR A 241 -5.14 3.51 18.59
CA THR A 241 -4.41 4.54 17.88
C THR A 241 -3.15 3.95 17.25
N ALA A 242 -3.00 4.14 15.94
CA ALA A 242 -1.80 3.77 15.18
C ALA A 242 -1.19 5.00 14.52
N ARG A 243 0.13 5.13 14.58
CA ARG A 243 0.85 6.21 13.92
C ARG A 243 1.22 5.83 12.49
N ALA A 244 1.05 6.78 11.58
CA ALA A 244 1.47 6.68 10.20
C ALA A 244 2.20 7.97 9.78
N GLY A 245 3.49 8.01 10.04
CA GLY A 245 4.32 9.20 9.83
C GLY A 245 3.89 10.38 10.72
N ASN A 246 3.25 11.40 10.14
CA ASN A 246 2.82 12.62 10.85
C ASN A 246 1.37 12.63 11.28
N VAL A 247 0.65 11.56 11.04
CA VAL A 247 -0.76 11.45 11.37
C VAL A 247 -1.01 10.20 12.20
N LEU A 248 -2.08 10.26 12.97
CA LEU A 248 -2.64 9.16 13.73
C LEU A 248 -3.90 8.67 13.04
N HIS A 249 -4.16 7.39 13.16
CA HIS A 249 -5.38 6.74 12.68
C HIS A 249 -5.95 5.80 13.74
N LEU A 250 -7.26 5.60 13.72
CA LEU A 250 -7.89 4.47 14.41
C LEU A 250 -7.70 3.20 13.58
N LYS A 251 -7.22 2.15 14.24
CA LYS A 251 -6.90 0.87 13.62
C LYS A 251 -7.58 -0.27 14.36
N THR A 252 -8.12 -1.24 13.60
CA THR A 252 -8.56 -2.54 14.07
C THR A 252 -7.88 -3.61 13.24
N ASP A 253 -7.18 -4.54 13.90
CA ASP A 253 -6.64 -5.72 13.22
C ASP A 253 -7.75 -6.78 13.08
N ILE A 254 -7.84 -7.39 11.92
CA ILE A 254 -8.81 -8.42 11.57
C ILE A 254 -8.04 -9.65 11.11
N THR A 255 -8.22 -10.77 11.79
CA THR A 255 -7.59 -12.04 11.45
C THR A 255 -8.63 -13.13 11.36
N GLY A 256 -8.37 -14.17 10.59
CA GLY A 256 -9.29 -15.30 10.49
C GLY A 256 -8.75 -16.44 9.66
N ASN A 257 -9.57 -17.47 9.54
CA ASN A 257 -9.31 -18.62 8.69
C ASN A 257 -10.35 -18.66 7.57
N LEU A 258 -9.89 -18.87 6.35
CA LEU A 258 -10.77 -19.14 5.22
C LEU A 258 -11.49 -20.47 5.40
N ASN A 259 -12.74 -20.53 5.00
CA ASN A 259 -13.56 -21.71 5.04
C ASN A 259 -12.91 -22.84 4.23
N SER A 260 -12.97 -24.10 4.70
CA SER A 260 -12.37 -25.25 4.03
C SER A 260 -12.87 -25.45 2.58
N LYS A 261 -14.10 -24.99 2.29
CA LYS A 261 -14.65 -24.93 0.92
C LYS A 261 -13.92 -23.97 -0.02
N PHE A 262 -13.02 -23.13 0.52
CA PHE A 262 -12.27 -22.10 -0.20
C PHE A 262 -10.76 -22.34 -0.15
N GLN A 263 -10.31 -23.55 0.18
CA GLN A 263 -8.88 -23.88 0.17
C GLN A 263 -8.34 -23.87 -1.27
N ILE A 264 -7.13 -23.34 -1.43
CA ILE A 264 -6.40 -23.42 -2.70
C ILE A 264 -6.07 -24.89 -2.94
N PRO A 265 -6.48 -25.55 -4.04
CA PRO A 265 -6.26 -26.97 -4.21
C PRO A 265 -4.76 -27.29 -4.31
N GLY A 266 -4.35 -28.37 -3.67
CA GLY A 266 -3.27 -29.21 -4.17
C GLY A 266 -3.69 -29.84 -5.51
N ARG A 267 -2.74 -30.36 -6.29
CA ARG A 267 -2.87 -30.81 -7.69
C ARG A 267 -4.05 -31.75 -8.02
N ASP A 268 -4.81 -32.25 -7.05
CA ASP A 268 -5.72 -33.40 -7.24
C ASP A 268 -7.17 -33.19 -6.72
N ALA A 269 -7.68 -31.97 -6.59
CA ALA A 269 -9.04 -31.77 -6.07
C ALA A 269 -9.90 -30.86 -6.95
N GLU A 270 -10.95 -31.42 -7.53
CA GLU A 270 -12.10 -30.75 -8.20
C GLU A 270 -12.99 -29.99 -7.20
N PHE A 271 -12.47 -29.10 -6.36
CA PHE A 271 -13.29 -28.31 -5.47
C PHE A 271 -13.30 -26.84 -5.86
N ARG A 272 -14.44 -26.16 -5.68
CA ARG A 272 -14.65 -24.73 -5.92
C ARG A 272 -13.67 -23.90 -5.08
N VAL A 273 -12.59 -23.49 -5.71
CA VAL A 273 -11.50 -22.74 -5.12
C VAL A 273 -11.93 -21.29 -4.97
N LEU A 274 -11.73 -20.73 -3.78
CA LEU A 274 -11.61 -19.28 -3.70
C LEU A 274 -10.25 -18.93 -4.32
N THR A 275 -10.27 -18.42 -5.54
CA THR A 275 -9.07 -17.92 -6.18
C THR A 275 -8.59 -16.68 -5.40
N PRO A 276 -7.29 -16.40 -5.33
CA PRO A 276 -6.77 -15.16 -4.76
C PRO A 276 -7.49 -13.92 -5.32
N GLU A 277 -7.88 -13.95 -6.60
CA GLU A 277 -8.70 -12.96 -7.26
C GLU A 277 -10.02 -12.67 -6.51
N LYS A 278 -10.79 -13.69 -6.17
CA LYS A 278 -12.09 -13.51 -5.47
C LYS A 278 -11.91 -12.90 -4.08
N LEU A 279 -10.87 -13.32 -3.35
CA LEU A 279 -10.57 -12.76 -2.04
C LEU A 279 -10.13 -11.30 -2.16
N ILE A 280 -9.24 -10.99 -3.10
CA ILE A 280 -8.78 -9.63 -3.36
C ILE A 280 -9.96 -8.76 -3.81
N SER A 281 -10.75 -9.20 -4.78
CA SER A 281 -11.92 -8.46 -5.30
C SER A 281 -12.98 -8.20 -4.24
N ALA A 282 -13.14 -9.11 -3.26
CA ALA A 282 -14.05 -8.90 -2.15
C ALA A 282 -13.64 -7.69 -1.29
N ILE A 283 -12.34 -7.55 -0.98
CA ILE A 283 -11.84 -6.52 -0.05
C ILE A 283 -11.26 -5.28 -0.75
N HIS A 284 -10.89 -5.36 -2.02
CA HIS A 284 -10.33 -4.23 -2.77
C HIS A 284 -11.33 -3.67 -3.79
N PRO A 285 -11.39 -2.33 -3.96
CA PRO A 285 -10.86 -1.33 -3.06
C PRO A 285 -11.62 -1.29 -1.73
N THR A 286 -10.89 -1.06 -0.63
CA THR A 286 -11.50 -0.96 0.71
C THR A 286 -12.36 0.30 0.84
N PRO A 287 -13.34 0.35 1.78
CA PRO A 287 -14.08 1.58 2.07
C PRO A 287 -13.18 2.72 2.59
N ALA A 288 -11.96 2.41 3.05
CA ALA A 288 -10.98 3.40 3.48
C ALA A 288 -10.37 4.18 2.31
N VAL A 289 -10.41 3.65 1.09
CA VAL A 289 -9.83 4.30 -0.11
C VAL A 289 -10.82 4.50 -1.26
N CYS A 290 -12.03 3.96 -1.15
CA CYS A 290 -13.09 4.09 -2.16
C CYS A 290 -14.34 4.75 -1.57
N GLY A 291 -15.02 4.07 -0.66
CA GLY A 291 -16.25 4.52 -0.03
C GLY A 291 -17.29 3.40 0.10
N LEU A 292 -18.50 3.77 0.50
CA LEU A 292 -19.55 2.81 0.87
C LEU A 292 -20.94 3.30 0.48
N PRO A 293 -21.76 2.50 -0.28
CA PRO A 293 -21.43 1.21 -0.91
C PRO A 293 -20.35 1.36 -2.00
N LYS A 294 -19.47 0.34 -2.13
CA LYS A 294 -18.29 0.34 -3.01
C LYS A 294 -18.62 0.75 -4.45
N GLY A 295 -19.65 0.13 -5.05
CA GLY A 295 -20.00 0.40 -6.46
C GLY A 295 -20.44 1.83 -6.73
N ALA A 296 -21.32 2.41 -5.87
CA ALA A 296 -21.80 3.78 -6.00
C ALA A 296 -20.67 4.81 -5.77
N ALA A 297 -19.86 4.59 -4.75
CA ALA A 297 -18.71 5.45 -4.46
C ALA A 297 -17.66 5.39 -5.56
N LYS A 298 -17.32 4.20 -6.08
CA LYS A 298 -16.37 4.02 -7.20
C LYS A 298 -16.85 4.73 -8.46
N LYS A 299 -18.13 4.57 -8.80
CA LYS A 299 -18.74 5.28 -9.95
C LYS A 299 -18.60 6.80 -9.80
N PHE A 300 -18.95 7.34 -8.62
CA PHE A 300 -18.80 8.78 -8.36
C PHE A 300 -17.36 9.25 -8.51
N ILE A 301 -16.37 8.51 -7.99
CA ILE A 301 -14.95 8.84 -8.12
C ILE A 301 -14.55 8.91 -9.60
N LEU A 302 -14.84 7.87 -10.38
CA LEU A 302 -14.44 7.80 -11.79
C LEU A 302 -15.10 8.87 -12.66
N GLU A 303 -16.31 9.32 -12.30
CA GLU A 303 -17.05 10.38 -13.04
C GLU A 303 -16.66 11.81 -12.63
N ASN A 304 -16.09 12.00 -11.43
CA ASN A 304 -15.92 13.34 -10.86
C ASN A 304 -14.47 13.73 -10.57
N GLU A 305 -13.56 12.78 -10.35
CA GLU A 305 -12.14 13.08 -10.33
C GLU A 305 -11.65 13.26 -11.77
N ASN A 306 -11.10 14.44 -12.10
CA ASN A 306 -10.68 14.79 -13.45
C ASN A 306 -9.31 14.20 -13.82
N TYR A 307 -8.98 13.02 -13.31
CA TYR A 307 -7.75 12.29 -13.59
C TYR A 307 -7.86 10.80 -13.29
N ASN A 308 -7.00 9.99 -13.92
CA ASN A 308 -6.85 8.60 -13.59
C ASN A 308 -5.94 8.45 -12.35
N ARG A 309 -6.40 7.71 -11.33
CA ARG A 309 -5.62 7.38 -10.13
C ARG A 309 -4.43 6.49 -10.42
N GLU A 310 -4.41 5.82 -11.57
CA GLU A 310 -3.41 4.82 -11.91
C GLU A 310 -3.29 3.77 -10.77
N PHE A 311 -2.13 3.66 -10.17
CA PHE A 311 -1.89 2.73 -9.05
C PHE A 311 -2.19 3.32 -7.67
N TYR A 312 -2.46 4.62 -7.55
CA TYR A 312 -2.87 5.21 -6.28
C TYR A 312 -4.20 4.63 -5.81
N SER A 313 -4.29 4.25 -4.53
CA SER A 313 -5.42 3.52 -3.93
C SER A 313 -5.65 2.12 -4.53
N GLY A 314 -4.78 1.65 -5.41
CA GLY A 314 -4.65 0.25 -5.78
C GLY A 314 -3.90 -0.52 -4.69
N PHE A 315 -3.22 -1.61 -5.04
CA PHE A 315 -2.42 -2.36 -4.07
C PHE A 315 -1.14 -2.89 -4.69
N LEU A 316 -0.19 -3.24 -3.81
CA LEU A 316 1.07 -3.85 -4.22
C LEU A 316 1.59 -4.79 -3.14
N GLY A 317 2.48 -5.68 -3.53
CA GLY A 317 3.14 -6.54 -2.55
C GLY A 317 3.54 -7.91 -3.07
N GLU A 318 4.02 -8.74 -2.15
CA GLU A 318 4.40 -10.12 -2.42
C GLU A 318 3.17 -10.97 -2.71
N LEU A 319 3.21 -11.73 -3.80
CA LEU A 319 2.14 -12.62 -4.24
C LEU A 319 2.67 -14.05 -4.33
N ASN A 320 2.04 -14.98 -3.60
CA ASN A 320 2.28 -16.43 -3.64
C ASN A 320 3.74 -16.87 -3.50
N LEU A 321 4.57 -16.09 -2.79
CA LEU A 321 5.97 -16.44 -2.59
C LEU A 321 6.11 -17.72 -1.77
N LYS A 322 7.02 -18.60 -2.18
CA LYS A 322 7.32 -19.85 -1.47
C LYS A 322 8.10 -19.57 -0.19
N LYS A 323 7.57 -20.03 0.93
CA LYS A 323 8.23 -20.02 2.23
C LYS A 323 8.55 -21.44 2.65
N THR A 324 9.84 -21.71 2.79
CA THR A 324 10.32 -22.99 3.31
C THR A 324 10.36 -22.95 4.82
N LEU A 325 9.54 -23.77 5.48
CA LEU A 325 9.57 -23.91 6.93
C LEU A 325 10.47 -25.10 7.29
N GLN A 326 11.67 -24.81 7.80
CA GLN A 326 12.48 -25.81 8.49
C GLN A 326 11.87 -26.03 9.89
N ARG A 327 11.42 -27.25 10.19
CA ARG A 327 11.02 -27.61 11.55
C ARG A 327 12.24 -27.56 12.47
N SER A 328 12.11 -26.95 13.64
CA SER A 328 13.17 -26.80 14.63
C SER A 328 13.80 -28.16 14.94
N GLY A 329 15.14 -28.19 14.90
CA GLY A 329 15.94 -29.38 15.08
C GLY A 329 15.94 -29.94 16.50
N ASN A 330 14.81 -30.45 16.96
CA ASN A 330 14.79 -31.21 18.19
C ASN A 330 15.39 -32.61 17.90
N ARG A 331 16.58 -32.90 18.46
CA ARG A 331 17.44 -34.05 18.15
C ARG A 331 16.78 -35.45 18.34
N LYS A 332 15.56 -35.52 18.85
CA LYS A 332 14.84 -36.77 19.13
C LYS A 332 13.99 -37.33 17.99
N ASN A 333 13.82 -36.62 16.87
CA ASN A 333 12.99 -37.08 15.73
C ASN A 333 13.70 -36.87 14.40
N ARG A 334 14.71 -37.70 14.10
CA ARG A 334 15.46 -37.65 12.81
C ARG A 334 14.61 -37.95 11.57
N GLU A 335 13.59 -38.79 11.69
CA GLU A 335 12.70 -39.17 10.58
C GLU A 335 11.80 -38.00 10.11
N ASN A 336 11.48 -37.04 10.97
CA ASN A 336 10.66 -35.87 10.63
C ASN A 336 11.46 -34.70 10.00
N GLN A 337 12.78 -34.80 9.89
CA GLN A 337 13.63 -33.76 9.26
C GLN A 337 13.56 -33.80 7.72
N ALA A 338 13.10 -34.90 7.13
CA ALA A 338 12.98 -35.06 5.68
C ALA A 338 11.77 -34.33 5.06
N TYR A 339 10.79 -33.88 5.86
CA TYR A 339 9.59 -33.21 5.36
C TYR A 339 9.73 -31.69 5.44
N VAL A 340 10.24 -31.10 4.37
CA VAL A 340 10.21 -29.64 4.17
C VAL A 340 8.79 -29.24 3.79
N SER A 341 8.11 -28.49 4.65
CA SER A 341 6.80 -27.93 4.30
C SER A 341 6.98 -26.64 3.50
N ILE A 342 6.63 -26.67 2.21
CA ILE A 342 6.58 -25.48 1.37
C ILE A 342 5.18 -24.86 1.51
N THR A 343 5.11 -23.61 1.93
CA THR A 343 3.88 -22.83 1.97
C THR A 343 3.98 -21.62 1.06
N LYS A 344 2.87 -21.27 0.41
CA LYS A 344 2.76 -19.99 -0.30
C LYS A 344 2.27 -18.92 0.66
N THR A 345 2.86 -17.73 0.56
CA THR A 345 2.48 -16.56 1.35
C THR A 345 2.26 -15.37 0.44
N SER A 346 1.25 -14.54 0.76
CA SER A 346 1.05 -13.25 0.11
C SER A 346 0.99 -12.15 1.18
N ALA A 347 1.51 -10.98 0.84
CA ALA A 347 1.48 -9.80 1.70
C ALA A 347 1.25 -8.55 0.84
N LEU A 348 0.00 -8.11 0.78
CA LEU A 348 -0.48 -7.03 -0.07
C LEU A 348 -0.80 -5.79 0.77
N PHE A 349 -0.44 -4.62 0.27
CA PHE A 349 -0.60 -3.33 0.92
C PHE A 349 -1.35 -2.38 0.00
N VAL A 350 -2.21 -1.53 0.55
CA VAL A 350 -2.89 -0.48 -0.22
C VAL A 350 -1.87 0.57 -0.64
N ASN A 351 -1.85 0.97 -1.90
CA ASN A 351 -0.89 1.96 -2.40
C ASN A 351 -1.30 3.38 -2.03
N LEU A 352 -0.87 3.81 -0.85
CA LEU A 352 -1.07 5.14 -0.28
C LEU A 352 0.26 5.83 0.01
N ARG A 353 0.21 7.15 0.27
CA ARG A 353 1.41 7.92 0.56
C ARG A 353 2.48 7.63 -0.49
N CYS A 354 2.12 7.83 -1.74
CA CYS A 354 2.96 7.50 -2.88
C CYS A 354 3.11 8.67 -3.84
N MET A 355 4.11 8.56 -4.68
CA MET A 355 4.38 9.47 -5.79
C MET A 355 4.86 8.72 -7.01
N LYS A 356 4.60 9.31 -8.19
CA LYS A 356 5.20 8.94 -9.46
C LYS A 356 6.29 9.95 -9.78
N LEU A 357 7.50 9.48 -10.06
CA LEU A 357 8.58 10.35 -10.53
C LEU A 357 8.63 10.33 -12.06
N GLU A 358 8.65 11.51 -12.63
CA GLU A 358 8.87 11.78 -14.05
C GLU A 358 10.10 12.70 -14.17
N ASP A 359 10.67 12.85 -15.38
CA ASP A 359 11.99 13.51 -15.57
C ASP A 359 12.11 14.88 -14.90
N ASN A 360 11.05 15.68 -14.90
CA ASN A 360 11.06 17.07 -14.41
C ASN A 360 10.01 17.35 -13.34
N LYS A 361 9.34 16.32 -12.83
CA LYS A 361 8.30 16.50 -11.80
C LYS A 361 8.11 15.25 -10.94
N ALA A 362 7.67 15.46 -9.73
CA ALA A 362 7.11 14.45 -8.85
C ALA A 362 5.58 14.67 -8.76
N VAL A 363 4.80 13.63 -9.03
CA VAL A 363 3.35 13.66 -8.91
C VAL A 363 2.96 12.92 -7.64
N LEU A 364 2.55 13.64 -6.62
CA LEU A 364 2.08 13.11 -5.35
C LEU A 364 0.58 12.84 -5.43
N PHE A 365 0.14 11.73 -4.85
CA PHE A 365 -1.27 11.35 -4.77
C PHE A 365 -1.72 11.38 -3.31
N VAL A 366 -2.81 12.09 -3.05
CA VAL A 366 -3.37 12.25 -1.70
C VAL A 366 -4.89 12.28 -1.74
N GLY A 367 -5.53 11.80 -0.66
CA GLY A 367 -7.00 11.80 -0.56
C GLY A 367 -7.48 11.74 0.88
N GLY A 368 -8.75 12.03 1.06
CA GLY A 368 -9.47 12.04 2.33
C GLY A 368 -10.85 11.40 2.24
N GLY A 369 -11.33 10.87 3.35
CA GLY A 369 -12.65 10.27 3.48
C GLY A 369 -13.73 11.31 3.72
N ILE A 370 -14.70 11.40 2.82
CA ILE A 370 -15.81 12.36 2.88
C ILE A 370 -17.04 11.68 3.45
N THR A 371 -17.63 12.30 4.46
CA THR A 371 -18.90 11.93 5.10
C THR A 371 -19.89 13.09 5.02
N LYS A 372 -21.12 12.89 5.52
CA LYS A 372 -22.16 13.93 5.54
C LYS A 372 -21.76 15.19 6.33
N ASP A 373 -20.88 15.03 7.32
CA ASP A 373 -20.45 16.07 8.26
C ASP A 373 -19.05 16.61 7.96
N SER A 374 -18.47 16.23 6.82
CA SER A 374 -17.18 16.74 6.38
C SER A 374 -17.23 18.25 6.08
N ASN A 375 -16.13 18.94 6.37
CA ASN A 375 -15.91 20.34 6.00
C ASN A 375 -14.90 20.40 4.85
N PRO A 376 -15.25 20.98 3.68
CA PRO A 376 -14.39 20.97 2.49
C PRO A 376 -13.00 21.59 2.70
N MET A 377 -12.88 22.62 3.54
CA MET A 377 -11.59 23.24 3.85
C MET A 377 -10.72 22.32 4.72
N ALA A 378 -11.32 21.72 5.76
CA ALA A 378 -10.62 20.76 6.63
C ALA A 378 -10.14 19.52 5.84
N GLU A 379 -10.95 19.03 4.87
CA GLU A 379 -10.55 17.91 4.01
C GLU A 379 -9.37 18.29 3.08
N TRP A 380 -9.34 19.53 2.58
CA TRP A 380 -8.17 20.05 1.86
C TRP A 380 -6.91 20.04 2.75
N GLU A 381 -7.01 20.57 3.97
CA GLU A 381 -5.89 20.59 4.92
C GLU A 381 -5.41 19.18 5.28
N GLU A 382 -6.34 18.23 5.44
CA GLU A 382 -6.00 16.83 5.67
C GLU A 382 -5.18 16.25 4.52
N THR A 383 -5.58 16.49 3.26
CA THR A 383 -4.79 16.04 2.10
C THR A 383 -3.42 16.69 2.05
N SER A 384 -3.30 17.96 2.42
CA SER A 384 -2.03 18.69 2.47
C SER A 384 -1.09 18.13 3.55
N ASN A 385 -1.64 17.76 4.72
CA ASN A 385 -0.90 17.10 5.78
C ASN A 385 -0.41 15.70 5.34
N LYS A 386 -1.23 14.95 4.59
CA LYS A 386 -0.86 13.63 4.04
C LYS A 386 0.24 13.73 2.99
N ALA A 387 0.29 14.80 2.20
CA ALA A 387 1.35 15.05 1.22
C ALA A 387 2.74 15.18 1.87
N GLN A 388 2.80 15.63 3.13
CA GLN A 388 4.07 15.82 3.84
C GLN A 388 4.91 14.54 3.94
N THR A 389 4.29 13.36 3.89
CA THR A 389 5.05 12.10 3.88
C THR A 389 6.02 12.04 2.70
N MET A 390 5.58 12.40 1.50
CA MET A 390 6.43 12.40 0.31
C MET A 390 7.29 13.69 0.21
N LYS A 391 6.75 14.83 0.61
CA LYS A 391 7.49 16.11 0.59
C LYS A 391 8.76 16.06 1.43
N ARG A 392 8.72 15.45 2.61
CA ARG A 392 9.88 15.33 3.51
C ARG A 392 11.06 14.52 2.96
N VAL A 393 10.84 13.67 1.97
CA VAL A 393 11.93 12.94 1.31
C VAL A 393 12.38 13.62 0.02
N LEU A 394 11.59 14.54 -0.53
CA LEU A 394 11.92 15.34 -1.71
C LEU A 394 12.64 16.64 -1.34
N PHE A 395 12.18 17.31 -0.29
CA PHE A 395 12.70 18.60 0.13
C PHE A 395 13.79 18.49 1.21
N LYS A 396 14.65 19.54 1.27
CA LYS A 396 15.69 19.69 2.31
C LYS A 396 15.08 19.88 3.69
#